data_51b5c4b3683c2c5c2015db55a261950f
#
_entry.id   51b5c4b3683c2c5c2015db55a261950f
#
_cell.length_a   1.000
_cell.length_b   1.000
_cell.length_c   1.000
_cell.angle_alpha   90.00
_cell.angle_beta   90.00
_cell.angle_gamma   90.00
#
_symmetry.space_group_name_H-M   'P 1'
#
loop_
_entity.id
_entity.type
_entity.pdbx_description
1 polymer ?
#
loop_
_entity_poly.entity_id
_entity_poly.type
_entity_poly.pdbx_seq_one_letter_code
_entity_poly.pdbx_strand_id
1 'polypeptide(L)'
;QRQMCIRDRYGEKMVSPEAQTVLVYSHYDVMPAEPFDLWKSRPFEPEIRDGRIWARGADDDKGQAMMQVKGFETALNLDLLKCNVKFIFEGEEEIGSPSLEAFCRTPKELLKADVILVSDTSMVSAETPSLTTGLRGLAYWEIEVTGPNRDLHSGHFGGAVANPINVLCKLMADITDADGRITIPGFYDDVEDVSPAEREMIAQIPFDEAKYKAAIGVD
;
A
#
# COMPACT_ATOMS: atom_id res chain seq x y z
N GLN A 1 -2.29 15.30 29.55
CA GLN A 1 -1.48 14.09 29.36
C GLN A 1 -1.58 13.72 27.89
N ARG A 2 -0.51 13.97 27.11
CA ARG A 2 -0.38 13.44 25.75
C ARG A 2 -0.19 11.94 25.91
N GLN A 3 -1.17 11.13 25.55
CA GLN A 3 -0.93 9.75 25.22
C GLN A 3 -0.06 9.76 23.95
N MET A 4 1.25 9.63 24.11
CA MET A 4 2.09 9.19 23.02
C MET A 4 1.61 7.79 22.63
N CYS A 5 1.45 7.55 21.34
CA CYS A 5 1.10 6.23 20.86
C CYS A 5 2.15 5.24 21.35
N ILE A 6 1.77 4.36 22.28
CA ILE A 6 2.68 3.38 22.91
C ILE A 6 3.09 2.31 21.89
N ARG A 7 2.52 2.31 20.68
CA ARG A 7 2.68 1.29 19.66
C ARG A 7 3.87 1.52 18.74
N ASP A 8 4.22 2.78 18.45
CA ASP A 8 5.34 3.05 17.57
C ASP A 8 6.68 2.85 18.27
N ARG A 9 7.66 2.41 17.52
CA ARG A 9 9.03 2.19 17.98
C ARG A 9 9.99 3.03 17.15
N TYR A 10 10.91 3.69 17.82
CA TYR A 10 11.99 4.43 17.20
C TYR A 10 13.34 3.89 17.65
N GLY A 11 14.28 3.83 16.72
CA GLY A 11 15.67 3.50 17.01
C GLY A 11 16.61 4.21 16.04
N GLU A 12 17.83 4.50 16.47
CA GLU A 12 18.83 5.11 15.59
C GLU A 12 20.24 4.60 15.82
N LYS A 13 21.04 4.65 14.77
CA LYS A 13 22.48 4.47 14.79
C LYS A 13 23.12 5.62 14.00
N MET A 14 23.79 6.49 14.70
CA MET A 14 24.55 7.58 14.10
C MET A 14 26.01 7.15 13.89
N VAL A 15 26.52 7.37 12.68
CA VAL A 15 27.92 7.11 12.28
C VAL A 15 28.72 8.41 12.37
N SER A 16 28.20 9.49 11.80
CA SER A 16 28.83 10.81 11.80
C SER A 16 27.76 11.90 11.60
N PRO A 17 27.95 13.10 12.18
CA PRO A 17 27.05 14.24 11.91
C PRO A 17 26.98 14.65 10.43
N GLU A 18 28.05 14.39 9.67
CA GLU A 18 28.17 14.77 8.26
C GLU A 18 27.66 13.66 7.32
N ALA A 19 27.43 12.44 7.82
CA ALA A 19 26.96 11.34 7.02
C ALA A 19 25.48 11.52 6.65
N GLN A 20 25.11 11.11 5.45
CA GLN A 20 23.71 11.05 5.03
C GLN A 20 22.90 10.17 6.00
N THR A 21 21.66 10.55 6.23
CA THR A 21 20.75 9.85 7.12
C THR A 21 19.65 9.17 6.32
N VAL A 22 19.49 7.87 6.53
CA VAL A 22 18.39 7.07 5.98
C VAL A 22 17.38 6.80 7.10
N LEU A 23 16.12 7.13 6.86
CA LEU A 23 15.00 6.79 7.71
C LEU A 23 14.30 5.57 7.12
N VAL A 24 14.32 4.46 7.83
CA VAL A 24 13.62 3.22 7.46
C VAL A 24 12.27 3.21 8.15
N TYR A 25 11.21 3.03 7.38
CA TYR A 25 9.85 2.88 7.86
C TYR A 25 9.34 1.49 7.54
N SER A 26 8.64 0.89 8.49
CA SER A 26 7.87 -0.35 8.34
C SER A 26 6.75 -0.38 9.36
N HIS A 27 5.75 -1.26 9.15
CA HIS A 27 4.70 -1.49 10.13
C HIS A 27 4.69 -2.95 10.62
N TYR A 28 4.08 -3.19 11.77
CA TYR A 28 4.02 -4.53 12.35
C TYR A 28 2.60 -4.97 12.72
N ASP A 29 1.63 -4.09 12.66
CA ASP A 29 0.22 -4.46 12.72
C ASP A 29 -0.20 -5.19 11.45
N VAL A 30 -1.37 -5.77 11.44
CA VAL A 30 -1.83 -6.64 10.37
C VAL A 30 -3.33 -6.56 10.22
N MET A 31 -3.83 -6.75 9.00
CA MET A 31 -5.25 -6.90 8.73
C MET A 31 -5.86 -8.11 9.48
N PRO A 32 -7.16 -8.06 9.81
CA PRO A 32 -7.90 -9.22 10.28
C PRO A 32 -7.71 -10.44 9.37
N ALA A 33 -7.74 -11.64 9.95
CA ALA A 33 -7.47 -12.88 9.21
C ALA A 33 -8.74 -13.64 8.82
N GLU A 34 -9.91 -13.10 9.09
CA GLU A 34 -11.19 -13.70 8.69
C GLU A 34 -11.37 -13.69 7.15
N PRO A 35 -12.05 -14.72 6.60
CA PRO A 35 -12.57 -15.91 7.26
C PRO A 35 -11.49 -16.98 7.51
N PHE A 36 -11.43 -17.51 8.73
CA PHE A 36 -10.35 -18.44 9.15
C PHE A 36 -10.37 -19.80 8.43
N ASP A 37 -11.51 -20.23 7.95
CA ASP A 37 -11.71 -21.50 7.24
C ASP A 37 -11.08 -21.53 5.83
N LEU A 38 -10.71 -20.38 5.28
CA LEU A 38 -9.98 -20.29 4.01
C LEU A 38 -8.45 -20.48 4.18
N TRP A 39 -7.96 -20.43 5.41
CA TRP A 39 -6.53 -20.61 5.66
C TRP A 39 -6.15 -22.09 5.69
N LYS A 40 -5.04 -22.45 5.04
CA LYS A 40 -4.46 -23.81 5.07
C LYS A 40 -3.74 -24.13 6.38
N SER A 41 -3.33 -23.11 7.13
CA SER A 41 -2.74 -23.16 8.47
C SER A 41 -3.31 -22.02 9.30
N ARG A 42 -3.10 -22.06 10.61
CA ARG A 42 -3.58 -20.96 11.48
C ARG A 42 -2.85 -19.67 11.14
N PRO A 43 -3.57 -18.57 10.85
CA PRO A 43 -2.97 -17.33 10.32
C PRO A 43 -1.94 -16.68 11.24
N PHE A 44 -2.02 -16.88 12.55
CA PHE A 44 -1.09 -16.32 13.55
C PHE A 44 -0.10 -17.35 14.11
N GLU A 45 -0.05 -18.54 13.55
CA GLU A 45 0.94 -19.58 13.86
C GLU A 45 1.79 -19.81 12.59
N PRO A 46 2.98 -19.20 12.48
CA PRO A 46 3.79 -19.28 11.27
C PRO A 46 4.18 -20.72 10.91
N GLU A 47 4.00 -21.08 9.65
CA GLU A 47 4.36 -22.38 9.11
C GLU A 47 5.31 -22.23 7.92
N ILE A 48 6.35 -23.08 7.87
CA ILE A 48 7.24 -23.14 6.71
C ILE A 48 6.73 -24.23 5.76
N ARG A 49 6.32 -23.82 4.56
CA ARG A 49 5.90 -24.71 3.47
C ARG A 49 6.58 -24.29 2.18
N ASP A 50 7.08 -25.23 1.41
CA ASP A 50 7.70 -24.99 0.11
C ASP A 50 8.79 -23.89 0.14
N GLY A 51 9.56 -23.83 1.24
CA GLY A 51 10.61 -22.85 1.43
C GLY A 51 10.12 -21.42 1.71
N ARG A 52 8.83 -21.23 2.05
CA ARG A 52 8.21 -19.94 2.37
C ARG A 52 7.58 -19.95 3.75
N ILE A 53 7.55 -18.80 4.39
CA ILE A 53 6.84 -18.60 5.66
C ILE A 53 5.40 -18.17 5.34
N TRP A 54 4.43 -18.90 5.88
CA TRP A 54 3.00 -18.65 5.70
C TRP A 54 2.41 -18.22 7.02
N ALA A 55 1.98 -16.97 7.11
CA ALA A 55 1.23 -16.41 8.23
C ALA A 55 0.64 -15.04 7.83
N ARG A 56 -0.35 -14.56 8.57
CA ARG A 56 -0.81 -13.17 8.46
C ARG A 56 0.33 -12.22 8.86
N GLY A 57 0.63 -11.22 8.01
CA GLY A 57 1.72 -10.27 8.24
C GLY A 57 3.12 -10.79 7.90
N ALA A 58 3.26 -11.99 7.30
CA ALA A 58 4.56 -12.51 6.90
C ALA A 58 5.16 -11.74 5.72
N ASP A 59 4.31 -11.28 4.80
CA ASP A 59 4.67 -10.54 3.59
C ASP A 59 4.14 -9.07 3.60
N ASP A 60 3.45 -8.69 4.65
CA ASP A 60 2.85 -7.39 4.86
C ASP A 60 2.78 -7.11 6.37
N ASP A 61 3.72 -6.43 6.97
CA ASP A 61 5.02 -5.94 6.44
C ASP A 61 6.21 -6.51 7.26
N LYS A 62 5.96 -7.53 8.13
CA LYS A 62 7.01 -8.08 9.06
C LYS A 62 8.19 -8.70 8.34
N GLY A 63 7.98 -9.30 7.15
CA GLY A 63 9.05 -9.87 6.33
C GLY A 63 10.00 -8.77 5.86
N GLN A 64 9.45 -7.71 5.31
CA GLN A 64 10.19 -6.55 4.81
C GLN A 64 10.86 -5.81 5.98
N ALA A 65 10.16 -5.61 7.10
CA ALA A 65 10.73 -5.05 8.32
C ALA A 65 11.95 -5.85 8.80
N MET A 66 11.84 -7.18 8.84
CA MET A 66 12.95 -8.06 9.23
C MET A 66 14.09 -8.02 8.22
N MET A 67 13.81 -7.95 6.93
CA MET A 67 14.81 -7.80 5.88
C MET A 67 15.65 -6.53 6.10
N GLN A 68 15.01 -5.40 6.40
CA GLN A 68 15.68 -4.13 6.68
C GLN A 68 16.57 -4.22 7.93
N VAL A 69 16.05 -4.81 9.01
CA VAL A 69 16.81 -5.01 10.25
C VAL A 69 18.03 -5.92 10.00
N LYS A 70 17.86 -7.00 9.25
CA LYS A 70 18.97 -7.93 8.94
C LYS A 70 19.99 -7.33 7.97
N GLY A 71 19.56 -6.53 7.02
CA GLY A 71 20.46 -5.74 6.16
C GLY A 71 21.31 -4.76 6.98
N PHE A 72 20.67 -4.02 7.88
CA PHE A 72 21.36 -3.12 8.82
C PHE A 72 22.34 -3.85 9.73
N GLU A 73 21.90 -4.93 10.38
CA GLU A 73 22.74 -5.77 11.25
C GLU A 73 23.98 -6.29 10.50
N THR A 74 23.78 -6.76 9.28
CA THR A 74 24.88 -7.25 8.42
C THR A 74 25.86 -6.13 8.09
N ALA A 75 25.38 -4.98 7.66
CA ALA A 75 26.24 -3.84 7.34
C ALA A 75 27.02 -3.35 8.58
N LEU A 76 26.41 -3.37 9.75
CA LEU A 76 27.05 -3.02 11.01
C LEU A 76 28.14 -4.01 11.39
N ASN A 77 27.84 -5.31 11.33
CA ASN A 77 28.77 -6.37 11.73
C ASN A 77 29.98 -6.49 10.79
N LEU A 78 29.83 -6.11 9.53
CA LEU A 78 30.89 -6.11 8.53
C LEU A 78 31.64 -4.78 8.43
N ASP A 79 31.33 -3.79 9.30
CA ASP A 79 31.90 -2.44 9.26
C ASP A 79 31.68 -1.71 7.90
N LEU A 80 30.58 -2.00 7.25
CA LEU A 80 30.18 -1.41 5.97
C LEU A 80 29.20 -0.26 6.09
N LEU A 81 28.70 0.03 7.29
CA LEU A 81 27.73 1.08 7.53
C LEU A 81 28.39 2.46 7.40
N LYS A 82 28.05 3.21 6.34
CA LYS A 82 28.60 4.54 6.04
C LYS A 82 27.62 5.69 6.17
N CYS A 83 26.36 5.38 6.51
CA CYS A 83 25.29 6.36 6.70
C CYS A 83 24.70 6.25 8.11
N ASN A 84 24.10 7.32 8.55
CA ASN A 84 23.23 7.29 9.73
C ASN A 84 21.96 6.55 9.38
N VAL A 85 21.45 5.74 10.29
CA VAL A 85 20.21 4.99 10.09
C VAL A 85 19.26 5.26 11.23
N LYS A 86 18.03 5.57 10.89
CA LYS A 86 16.90 5.71 11.80
C LYS A 86 15.83 4.70 11.40
N PHE A 87 15.14 4.14 12.39
CA PHE A 87 14.02 3.21 12.19
C PHE A 87 12.77 3.75 12.84
N ILE A 88 11.66 3.64 12.13
CA ILE A 88 10.31 3.76 12.68
C ILE A 88 9.58 2.47 12.37
N PHE A 89 9.04 1.82 13.41
CA PHE A 89 8.11 0.71 13.27
C PHE A 89 6.76 1.15 13.82
N GLU A 90 5.77 1.22 12.96
CA GLU A 90 4.41 1.63 13.25
C GLU A 90 3.53 0.44 13.62
N GLY A 91 2.46 0.66 14.36
CA GLY A 91 1.50 -0.35 14.77
C GLY A 91 0.04 -0.01 14.46
N GLU A 92 -0.22 0.89 13.51
CA GLU A 92 -1.55 1.36 13.13
C GLU A 92 -1.71 1.62 11.62
N GLU A 93 -0.78 1.10 10.78
CA GLU A 93 -0.79 1.32 9.33
C GLU A 93 -2.09 0.80 8.71
N GLU A 94 -2.47 -0.41 9.04
CA GLU A 94 -3.62 -1.14 8.50
C GLU A 94 -5.00 -0.54 8.89
N ILE A 95 -4.99 0.47 9.74
CA ILE A 95 -6.19 1.26 10.09
C ILE A 95 -6.04 2.75 9.72
N GLY A 96 -5.08 3.07 8.84
CA GLY A 96 -4.86 4.42 8.29
C GLY A 96 -4.00 5.33 9.14
N SER A 97 -3.12 4.78 9.98
CA SER A 97 -2.08 5.53 10.71
C SER A 97 -2.58 6.72 11.55
N PRO A 98 -3.63 6.59 12.34
CA PRO A 98 -4.26 7.74 13.02
C PRO A 98 -3.31 8.50 13.97
N SER A 99 -2.27 7.84 14.47
CA SER A 99 -1.31 8.44 15.40
C SER A 99 -0.02 8.91 14.73
N LEU A 100 0.32 8.40 13.55
CA LEU A 100 1.58 8.69 12.85
C LEU A 100 1.75 10.17 12.51
N GLU A 101 0.69 10.83 12.04
CA GLU A 101 0.73 12.25 11.71
C GLU A 101 1.14 13.10 12.91
N ALA A 102 0.56 12.82 14.08
CA ALA A 102 0.88 13.52 15.32
C ALA A 102 2.32 13.24 15.77
N PHE A 103 2.78 12.01 15.60
CA PHE A 103 4.16 11.61 15.86
C PHE A 103 5.14 12.36 14.94
N CYS A 104 4.88 12.39 13.64
CA CYS A 104 5.73 13.07 12.67
C CYS A 104 5.80 14.60 12.87
N ARG A 105 4.75 15.21 13.41
CA ARG A 105 4.73 16.66 13.68
C ARG A 105 5.53 17.09 14.93
N THR A 106 5.79 16.18 15.87
CA THR A 106 6.26 16.56 17.21
C THR A 106 7.76 16.76 17.30
N PRO A 107 8.66 15.90 16.87
CA PRO A 107 10.10 16.18 16.87
C PRO A 107 10.67 16.19 15.45
N LYS A 108 10.51 17.31 14.73
CA LYS A 108 11.04 17.43 13.36
C LYS A 108 12.52 17.01 13.24
N GLU A 109 13.33 17.30 14.24
CA GLU A 109 14.76 16.91 14.23
C GLU A 109 14.96 15.40 14.43
N LEU A 110 14.07 14.73 15.17
CA LEU A 110 14.17 13.28 15.39
C LEU A 110 14.04 12.52 14.06
N LEU A 111 13.11 12.93 13.21
CA LEU A 111 12.78 12.26 11.96
C LEU A 111 13.51 12.84 10.75
N LYS A 112 14.33 13.88 10.94
CA LYS A 112 15.09 14.48 9.84
C LYS A 112 15.98 13.43 9.19
N ALA A 113 15.85 13.28 7.89
CA ALA A 113 16.60 12.33 7.07
C ALA A 113 16.81 12.90 5.66
N ASP A 114 17.80 12.39 4.94
CA ASP A 114 18.07 12.72 3.55
C ASP A 114 17.27 11.81 2.60
N VAL A 115 17.02 10.57 3.04
CA VAL A 115 16.29 9.54 2.28
C VAL A 115 15.34 8.80 3.23
N ILE A 116 14.13 8.51 2.75
CA ILE A 116 13.18 7.61 3.43
C ILE A 116 13.14 6.32 2.62
N LEU A 117 13.33 5.19 3.30
CA LEU A 117 13.22 3.86 2.73
C LEU A 117 11.95 3.20 3.29
N VAL A 118 10.99 2.95 2.40
CA VAL A 118 9.75 2.21 2.68
C VAL A 118 9.79 0.95 1.86
N SER A 119 9.73 -0.22 2.51
CA SER A 119 9.81 -1.53 1.84
C SER A 119 8.49 -2.29 1.84
N ASP A 120 7.42 -1.64 2.23
CA ASP A 120 6.05 -2.17 2.15
C ASP A 120 5.59 -2.25 0.69
N THR A 121 6.25 -3.15 -0.04
CA THR A 121 6.09 -3.37 -1.48
C THR A 121 6.38 -4.82 -1.82
N SER A 122 5.96 -5.26 -3.02
CA SER A 122 6.22 -6.61 -3.51
C SER A 122 7.38 -6.63 -4.50
N MET A 123 8.03 -7.78 -4.64
CA MET A 123 8.88 -8.09 -5.79
C MET A 123 8.02 -8.41 -7.02
N VAL A 124 8.57 -8.25 -8.22
CA VAL A 124 7.91 -8.67 -9.47
C VAL A 124 7.61 -10.18 -9.46
N SER A 125 8.57 -10.99 -8.99
CA SER A 125 8.42 -12.42 -8.72
C SER A 125 9.45 -12.87 -7.68
N ALA A 126 9.39 -14.12 -7.24
CA ALA A 126 10.38 -14.68 -6.32
C ALA A 126 11.83 -14.66 -6.90
N GLU A 127 11.97 -14.68 -8.23
CA GLU A 127 13.23 -14.68 -8.96
C GLU A 127 13.64 -13.28 -9.45
N THR A 128 12.75 -12.29 -9.36
CA THR A 128 12.97 -10.94 -9.91
C THR A 128 12.79 -9.88 -8.82
N PRO A 129 13.88 -9.52 -8.12
CA PRO A 129 13.84 -8.43 -7.16
C PRO A 129 13.57 -7.09 -7.86
N SER A 130 12.93 -6.17 -7.14
CA SER A 130 12.59 -4.84 -7.66
C SER A 130 12.80 -3.75 -6.63
N LEU A 131 13.01 -2.53 -7.10
CA LEU A 131 12.93 -1.31 -6.33
C LEU A 131 11.74 -0.51 -6.84
N THR A 132 10.74 -0.32 -6.00
CA THR A 132 9.59 0.52 -6.31
C THR A 132 9.98 1.98 -6.16
N THR A 133 9.92 2.75 -7.24
CA THR A 133 10.31 4.17 -7.26
C THR A 133 9.12 5.12 -7.28
N GLY A 134 7.90 4.59 -7.37
CA GLY A 134 6.66 5.35 -7.37
C GLY A 134 5.47 4.45 -7.13
N LEU A 135 4.37 5.02 -6.64
CA LEU A 135 3.12 4.33 -6.35
C LEU A 135 2.00 4.94 -7.20
N ARG A 136 0.96 4.14 -7.45
CA ARG A 136 -0.29 4.64 -8.03
C ARG A 136 -1.01 5.51 -7.00
N GLY A 137 -1.63 6.59 -7.47
CA GLY A 137 -2.57 7.35 -6.65
C GLY A 137 -3.82 6.53 -6.33
N LEU A 138 -4.46 6.88 -5.25
CA LEU A 138 -5.75 6.34 -4.82
C LEU A 138 -6.73 7.48 -4.60
N ALA A 139 -7.93 7.36 -5.15
CA ALA A 139 -9.08 8.19 -4.82
C ALA A 139 -10.25 7.29 -4.45
N TYR A 140 -10.70 7.38 -3.21
CA TYR A 140 -11.84 6.61 -2.70
C TYR A 140 -13.09 7.49 -2.68
N TRP A 141 -14.17 7.02 -3.27
CA TRP A 141 -15.41 7.78 -3.43
C TRP A 141 -16.60 6.94 -2.97
N GLU A 142 -17.52 7.61 -2.32
CA GLU A 142 -18.85 7.09 -2.05
C GLU A 142 -19.85 7.94 -2.82
N ILE A 143 -20.76 7.31 -3.57
CA ILE A 143 -21.77 8.00 -4.36
C ILE A 143 -23.13 7.59 -3.85
N GLU A 144 -23.88 8.57 -3.34
CA GLU A 144 -25.26 8.40 -2.90
C GLU A 144 -26.22 9.11 -3.86
N VAL A 145 -27.22 8.39 -4.33
CA VAL A 145 -28.31 8.96 -5.15
C VAL A 145 -29.60 8.90 -4.37
N THR A 146 -30.09 10.05 -3.94
CA THR A 146 -31.32 10.17 -3.19
C THR A 146 -32.51 10.33 -4.13
N GLY A 147 -33.52 9.46 -3.96
CA GLY A 147 -34.79 9.50 -4.68
C GLY A 147 -35.92 10.18 -3.89
N PRO A 148 -37.18 9.84 -4.16
CA PRO A 148 -38.34 10.31 -3.40
C PRO A 148 -38.23 9.97 -1.91
N ASN A 149 -38.96 10.73 -1.07
CA ASN A 149 -38.93 10.56 0.39
C ASN A 149 -39.68 9.32 0.91
N ARG A 150 -40.16 8.46 0.01
CA ARG A 150 -40.86 7.19 0.31
C ARG A 150 -40.88 6.29 -0.91
N ASP A 151 -41.18 5.02 -0.70
CA ASP A 151 -41.40 4.06 -1.79
C ASP A 151 -42.63 4.43 -2.61
N LEU A 152 -42.47 4.33 -3.93
CA LEU A 152 -43.49 4.65 -4.89
C LEU A 152 -43.92 3.40 -5.66
N HIS A 153 -45.22 3.19 -5.83
CA HIS A 153 -45.76 2.09 -6.63
C HIS A 153 -45.47 2.30 -8.11
N SER A 154 -44.75 1.36 -8.73
CA SER A 154 -44.31 1.47 -10.13
C SER A 154 -45.46 1.62 -11.14
N GLY A 155 -46.62 1.02 -10.87
CA GLY A 155 -47.80 1.13 -11.73
C GLY A 155 -48.42 2.53 -11.79
N HIS A 156 -48.17 3.39 -10.80
CA HIS A 156 -48.65 4.75 -10.75
C HIS A 156 -47.59 5.79 -11.13
N PHE A 157 -46.32 5.52 -10.77
CA PHE A 157 -45.24 6.52 -10.87
C PHE A 157 -44.14 6.10 -11.87
N GLY A 158 -44.22 4.88 -12.42
CA GLY A 158 -43.25 4.40 -13.42
C GLY A 158 -43.24 5.28 -14.66
N GLY A 159 -42.06 5.69 -15.09
CA GLY A 159 -41.90 6.63 -16.22
C GLY A 159 -42.07 8.10 -15.87
N ALA A 160 -42.74 8.44 -14.74
CA ALA A 160 -42.91 9.82 -14.30
C ALA A 160 -41.84 10.26 -13.28
N VAL A 161 -41.30 9.33 -12.50
CA VAL A 161 -40.27 9.58 -11.49
C VAL A 161 -39.05 8.69 -11.77
N ALA A 162 -37.86 9.29 -11.74
CA ALA A 162 -36.60 8.57 -11.93
C ALA A 162 -36.35 7.61 -10.77
N ASN A 163 -35.99 6.36 -11.09
CA ASN A 163 -35.57 5.40 -10.10
C ASN A 163 -34.09 5.66 -9.74
N PRO A 164 -33.72 5.90 -8.47
CA PRO A 164 -32.35 6.23 -8.07
C PRO A 164 -31.34 5.14 -8.42
N ILE A 165 -31.74 3.87 -8.40
CA ILE A 165 -30.86 2.76 -8.80
C ILE A 165 -30.50 2.87 -10.30
N ASN A 166 -31.48 3.15 -11.16
CA ASN A 166 -31.23 3.32 -12.59
C ASN A 166 -30.33 4.53 -12.88
N VAL A 167 -30.53 5.62 -12.11
CA VAL A 167 -29.68 6.83 -12.21
C VAL A 167 -28.25 6.49 -11.78
N LEU A 168 -28.08 5.80 -10.64
CA LEU A 168 -26.77 5.40 -10.15
C LEU A 168 -26.05 4.48 -11.15
N CYS A 169 -26.73 3.43 -11.64
CA CYS A 169 -26.14 2.50 -12.62
C CYS A 169 -25.66 3.24 -13.89
N LYS A 170 -26.49 4.18 -14.39
CA LYS A 170 -26.12 4.97 -15.56
C LYS A 170 -24.92 5.88 -15.27
N LEU A 171 -24.91 6.56 -14.15
CA LEU A 171 -23.80 7.41 -13.70
C LEU A 171 -22.52 6.60 -13.62
N MET A 172 -22.57 5.41 -13.00
CA MET A 172 -21.40 4.53 -12.89
C MET A 172 -20.91 4.04 -14.26
N ALA A 173 -21.81 3.72 -15.19
CA ALA A 173 -21.43 3.32 -16.54
C ALA A 173 -20.82 4.50 -17.34
N ASP A 174 -21.20 5.73 -17.04
CA ASP A 174 -20.70 6.91 -17.75
C ASP A 174 -19.33 7.40 -17.22
N ILE A 175 -18.85 6.89 -16.08
CA ILE A 175 -17.55 7.29 -15.48
C ILE A 175 -16.35 6.77 -16.28
N THR A 176 -16.50 5.65 -17.00
CA THR A 176 -15.46 5.08 -17.83
C THR A 176 -15.96 4.81 -19.26
N ASP A 177 -15.09 4.96 -20.23
CA ASP A 177 -15.38 4.55 -21.60
C ASP A 177 -15.14 3.03 -21.85
N ALA A 178 -15.34 2.59 -23.09
CA ALA A 178 -15.17 1.18 -23.47
C ALA A 178 -13.74 0.66 -23.33
N ASP A 179 -12.75 1.56 -23.30
CA ASP A 179 -11.32 1.24 -23.14
C ASP A 179 -10.90 1.33 -21.68
N GLY A 180 -11.84 1.59 -20.76
CA GLY A 180 -11.58 1.75 -19.32
C GLY A 180 -10.98 3.10 -18.94
N ARG A 181 -10.99 4.08 -19.84
CA ARG A 181 -10.50 5.42 -19.57
C ARG A 181 -11.52 6.21 -18.76
N ILE A 182 -11.10 6.91 -17.74
CA ILE A 182 -11.97 7.79 -16.93
C ILE A 182 -12.47 8.94 -17.78
N THR A 183 -13.78 9.17 -17.78
CA THR A 183 -14.45 10.20 -18.58
C THR A 183 -14.73 11.49 -17.84
N ILE A 184 -14.36 11.56 -16.56
CA ILE A 184 -14.55 12.75 -15.72
C ILE A 184 -13.72 13.90 -16.29
N PRO A 185 -14.34 15.05 -16.63
CA PRO A 185 -13.60 16.20 -17.15
C PRO A 185 -12.49 16.66 -16.19
N GLY A 186 -11.30 16.92 -16.73
CA GLY A 186 -10.15 17.37 -15.95
C GLY A 186 -9.35 16.25 -15.25
N PHE A 187 -9.81 15.01 -15.30
CA PHE A 187 -9.14 13.91 -14.59
C PHE A 187 -7.69 13.70 -15.05
N TYR A 188 -7.38 13.94 -16.31
CA TYR A 188 -6.05 13.75 -16.89
C TYR A 188 -5.27 15.05 -17.14
N ASP A 189 -5.78 16.20 -16.74
CA ASP A 189 -5.19 17.52 -17.11
C ASP A 189 -3.76 17.68 -16.56
N ASP A 190 -3.49 17.15 -15.36
CA ASP A 190 -2.17 17.21 -14.70
C ASP A 190 -1.36 15.92 -14.85
N VAL A 191 -1.78 14.98 -15.70
CA VAL A 191 -1.04 13.72 -15.92
C VAL A 191 0.14 13.97 -16.85
N GLU A 192 1.33 13.73 -16.33
CA GLU A 192 2.57 13.79 -17.12
C GLU A 192 2.76 12.52 -17.94
N ASP A 193 3.23 12.68 -19.16
CA ASP A 193 3.59 11.53 -20.00
C ASP A 193 4.86 10.85 -19.47
N VAL A 194 4.85 9.52 -19.46
CA VAL A 194 6.02 8.71 -19.13
C VAL A 194 7.11 8.98 -20.16
N SER A 195 8.29 9.37 -19.70
CA SER A 195 9.43 9.64 -20.58
C SER A 195 9.85 8.40 -21.40
N PRO A 196 10.45 8.57 -22.59
CA PRO A 196 10.94 7.44 -23.37
C PRO A 196 11.92 6.54 -22.60
N ALA A 197 12.77 7.11 -21.76
CA ALA A 197 13.73 6.36 -20.95
C ALA A 197 13.04 5.52 -19.86
N GLU A 198 12.05 6.07 -19.18
CA GLU A 198 11.25 5.31 -18.20
C GLU A 198 10.43 4.21 -18.87
N ARG A 199 9.85 4.49 -20.03
CA ARG A 199 9.13 3.48 -20.82
C ARG A 199 10.04 2.32 -21.23
N GLU A 200 11.28 2.62 -21.61
CA GLU A 200 12.27 1.59 -21.93
C GLU A 200 12.67 0.76 -20.70
N MET A 201 12.86 1.41 -19.54
CA MET A 201 13.12 0.71 -18.27
C MET A 201 11.95 -0.21 -17.88
N ILE A 202 10.73 0.28 -17.96
CA ILE A 202 9.54 -0.50 -17.63
C ILE A 202 9.38 -1.70 -18.58
N ALA A 203 9.69 -1.53 -19.87
CA ALA A 203 9.62 -2.60 -20.86
C ALA A 203 10.64 -3.74 -20.64
N GLN A 204 11.67 -3.52 -19.82
CA GLN A 204 12.64 -4.55 -19.43
C GLN A 204 12.15 -5.45 -18.30
N ILE A 205 11.07 -5.06 -17.60
CA ILE A 205 10.50 -5.87 -16.52
C ILE A 205 9.95 -7.17 -17.14
N PRO A 206 10.42 -8.35 -16.68
CA PRO A 206 9.93 -9.61 -17.22
C PRO A 206 8.47 -9.80 -16.81
N PHE A 207 7.61 -9.99 -17.79
CA PHE A 207 6.19 -10.26 -17.60
C PHE A 207 5.79 -11.51 -18.38
N ASP A 208 5.26 -12.51 -17.68
CA ASP A 208 4.72 -13.74 -18.24
C ASP A 208 3.21 -13.76 -17.96
N GLU A 209 2.43 -13.43 -18.98
CA GLU A 209 0.97 -13.34 -18.88
C GLU A 209 0.33 -14.66 -18.44
N ALA A 210 0.84 -15.79 -18.92
CA ALA A 210 0.27 -17.10 -18.58
C ALA A 210 0.49 -17.43 -17.10
N LYS A 211 1.69 -17.15 -16.57
CA LYS A 211 1.99 -17.29 -15.13
C LYS A 211 1.17 -16.32 -14.29
N TYR A 212 1.02 -15.09 -14.75
CA TYR A 212 0.23 -14.07 -14.04
C TYR A 212 -1.24 -14.51 -13.96
N LYS A 213 -1.86 -14.87 -15.06
CA LYS A 213 -3.24 -15.37 -15.11
C LYS A 213 -3.44 -16.59 -14.20
N ALA A 214 -2.53 -17.56 -14.27
CA ALA A 214 -2.58 -18.74 -13.41
C ALA A 214 -2.49 -18.40 -11.92
N ALA A 215 -1.65 -17.40 -11.55
CA ALA A 215 -1.48 -16.99 -10.16
C ALA A 215 -2.73 -16.32 -9.56
N ILE A 216 -3.49 -15.59 -10.38
CA ILE A 216 -4.71 -14.89 -9.95
C ILE A 216 -6.00 -15.64 -10.28
N GLY A 217 -5.91 -16.81 -10.94
CA GLY A 217 -7.07 -17.67 -11.24
C GLY A 217 -8.02 -17.10 -12.30
N VAL A 218 -7.48 -16.43 -13.32
CA VAL A 218 -8.24 -15.95 -14.49
C VAL A 218 -7.76 -16.62 -15.77
N ASP A 219 -8.67 -16.77 -16.75
CA ASP A 219 -8.42 -17.41 -18.06
C ASP A 219 -7.76 -16.43 -19.07
#